data_8b66f97a0fe64d910379377b30b0d09d
#
_entry.id   8b66f97a0fe64d910379377b30b0d09d
#
_cell.length_a   1.000
_cell.length_b   1.000
_cell.length_c   1.000
_cell.angle_alpha   90.00
_cell.angle_beta   90.00
_cell.angle_gamma   90.00
#
_symmetry.space_group_name_H-M   'P 1'
#
loop_
_entity.id
_entity.type
_entity.pdbx_description
1 polymer ?
#
loop_
_entity_poly.entity_id
_entity_poly.type
_entity_poly.pdbx_seq_one_letter_code
_entity_poly.pdbx_strand_id
1 'polypeptide(L)' 'VVNVDVTIAMQRPKLAPYIVAMRECLASVMSISPERVSVKATTTEKLGFVGRSEGCEVYAVALLGREA' A
#
# COMPACT_ATOMS: atom_id res chain seq x y z
N VAL A 1 12.38 -4.44 -9.71
CA VAL A 1 11.01 -4.65 -9.28
C VAL A 1 10.10 -4.69 -10.49
N VAL A 2 9.34 -5.76 -10.64
CA VAL A 2 8.37 -5.91 -11.73
C VAL A 2 7.04 -5.28 -11.32
N ASN A 3 6.53 -5.65 -10.16
CA ASN A 3 5.35 -5.05 -9.59
C ASN A 3 5.36 -5.13 -8.07
N VAL A 4 4.49 -4.35 -7.45
CA VAL A 4 4.34 -4.29 -6.00
C VAL A 4 2.85 -4.23 -5.67
N ASP A 5 2.45 -4.97 -4.66
CA ASP A 5 1.11 -4.93 -4.10
C ASP A 5 1.23 -4.56 -2.61
N VAL A 6 0.57 -3.48 -2.22
CA VAL A 6 0.61 -2.94 -0.86
C VAL A 6 -0.81 -2.92 -0.29
N THR A 7 -0.97 -3.45 0.91
CA THR A 7 -2.22 -3.36 1.66
C THR A 7 -1.97 -2.65 2.97
N ILE A 8 -2.73 -1.60 3.22
CA ILE A 8 -2.61 -0.80 4.45
C ILE A 8 -3.87 -1.01 5.27
N ALA A 9 -3.71 -1.57 6.47
CA ALA A 9 -4.80 -1.74 7.42
C ALA A 9 -4.76 -0.57 8.40
N MET A 10 -5.76 0.30 8.35
CA MET A 10 -5.79 1.51 9.15
C MET A 10 -7.24 1.94 9.38
N GLN A 11 -7.59 2.23 10.62
CA GLN A 11 -8.95 2.65 10.95
C GLN A 11 -9.22 4.09 10.55
N ARG A 12 -8.28 4.97 10.83
CA ARG A 12 -8.37 6.41 10.51
C ARG A 12 -6.98 6.95 10.21
N PRO A 13 -6.87 7.99 9.35
CA PRO A 13 -7.91 8.54 8.47
C PRO A 13 -8.24 7.58 7.33
N LYS A 14 -9.32 7.87 6.57
CA LYS A 14 -9.62 7.14 5.34
C LYS A 14 -8.53 7.44 4.32
N LEU A 15 -7.92 6.41 3.76
CA LEU A 15 -6.79 6.54 2.85
C LEU A 15 -7.19 6.59 1.37
N ALA A 16 -8.44 6.26 1.05
CA ALA A 16 -8.90 6.23 -0.34
C ALA A 16 -8.55 7.48 -1.15
N PRO A 17 -8.70 8.73 -0.62
CA PRO A 17 -8.34 9.92 -1.37
C PRO A 17 -6.84 10.04 -1.68
N TYR A 18 -5.99 9.27 -1.02
CA TYR A 18 -4.54 9.38 -1.14
C TYR A 18 -3.90 8.24 -1.93
N ILE A 19 -4.71 7.25 -2.36
CA ILE A 19 -4.20 6.03 -3.01
C ILE A 19 -3.42 6.35 -4.28
N VAL A 20 -3.95 7.22 -5.13
CA VAL A 20 -3.28 7.58 -6.40
C VAL A 20 -1.93 8.24 -6.12
N ALA A 21 -1.88 9.17 -5.19
CA ALA A 21 -0.62 9.84 -4.82
C ALA A 21 0.40 8.87 -4.24
N MET A 22 -0.05 7.91 -3.42
CA MET A 22 0.83 6.86 -2.88
C MET A 22 1.40 5.99 -3.97
N ARG A 23 0.58 5.57 -4.93
CA ARG A 23 1.02 4.76 -6.08
C ARG A 23 2.07 5.49 -6.90
N GLU A 24 1.82 6.76 -7.20
CA GLU A 24 2.75 7.58 -7.99
C GLU A 24 4.07 7.77 -7.26
N CYS A 25 4.03 8.02 -5.96
CA CYS A 25 5.22 8.19 -5.15
C CYS A 25 6.06 6.92 -5.12
N LEU A 26 5.44 5.76 -4.86
CA LEU A 26 6.12 4.47 -4.81
C LEU A 26 6.69 4.10 -6.18
N ALA A 27 5.94 4.32 -7.25
CA ALA A 27 6.40 4.04 -8.61
C ALA A 27 7.61 4.90 -8.96
N SER A 28 7.60 6.17 -8.59
CA SER A 28 8.72 7.07 -8.83
C SER A 28 9.98 6.60 -8.12
N VAL A 29 9.87 6.24 -6.85
CA VAL A 29 11.02 5.78 -6.05
C VAL A 29 11.58 4.48 -6.63
N MET A 30 10.72 3.58 -7.10
CA MET A 30 11.14 2.29 -7.65
C MET A 30 11.46 2.33 -9.15
N SER A 31 11.28 3.49 -9.80
CA SER A 31 11.49 3.67 -11.24
C SER A 31 10.68 2.70 -12.09
N ILE A 32 9.42 2.51 -11.73
CA ILE A 32 8.47 1.67 -12.48
C ILE A 32 7.21 2.48 -12.79
N SER A 33 6.40 1.98 -13.73
CA SER A 33 5.12 2.59 -14.05
C SER A 33 4.16 2.49 -12.86
N PRO A 34 3.35 3.53 -12.57
CA PRO A 34 2.33 3.44 -11.52
C PRO A 34 1.34 2.29 -11.72
N GLU A 35 1.14 1.82 -12.94
CA GLU A 35 0.29 0.67 -13.25
C GLU A 35 0.80 -0.62 -12.63
N ARG A 36 2.08 -0.67 -12.28
CA ARG A 36 2.72 -1.82 -11.64
C ARG A 36 2.70 -1.75 -10.13
N VAL A 37 2.08 -0.70 -9.57
CA VAL A 37 1.94 -0.51 -8.14
C VAL A 37 0.46 -0.56 -7.78
N SER A 38 0.10 -1.51 -6.92
CA SER A 38 -1.26 -1.61 -6.37
C SER A 38 -1.20 -1.21 -4.90
N VAL A 39 -2.06 -0.29 -4.50
CA VAL A 39 -2.20 0.10 -3.10
C VAL A 39 -3.66 -0.02 -2.71
N LYS A 40 -3.91 -0.78 -1.66
CA LYS A 40 -5.24 -1.00 -1.10
C LYS A 40 -5.26 -0.57 0.35
N ALA A 41 -6.36 0.02 0.76
CA ALA A 41 -6.58 0.37 2.15
C ALA A 41 -7.79 -0.40 2.67
N THR A 42 -7.70 -0.88 3.89
CA THR A 42 -8.78 -1.59 4.56
C THR A 42 -8.83 -1.20 6.03
N THR A 43 -9.92 -1.56 6.69
CA THR A 43 -10.04 -1.46 8.14
C THR A 43 -10.07 -2.86 8.74
N THR A 44 -9.94 -2.95 10.06
CA THR A 44 -10.08 -4.20 10.80
C THR A 44 -11.44 -4.32 11.46
N GLU A 45 -12.44 -3.59 10.96
CA GLU A 45 -13.78 -3.56 11.54
C GLU A 45 -13.76 -3.23 13.03
N LYS A 46 -12.89 -2.28 13.43
CA LYS A 46 -12.70 -1.85 14.81
C LYS A 46 -12.14 -2.93 15.74
N LEU A 47 -11.49 -3.95 15.17
CA LEU A 47 -10.88 -5.03 15.94
C LEU A 47 -9.38 -4.77 16.14
N GLY A 48 -8.85 -5.14 17.31
CA GLY A 48 -7.44 -5.03 17.63
C GLY A 48 -6.94 -3.60 17.74
N PHE A 49 -5.62 -3.42 17.77
CA PHE A 49 -5.00 -2.11 17.91
C PHE A 49 -5.25 -1.20 16.71
N VAL A 50 -5.32 -1.77 15.51
CA VAL A 50 -5.64 -1.01 14.30
C VAL A 50 -7.07 -0.48 14.39
N GLY A 51 -8.02 -1.32 14.80
CA GLY A 51 -9.43 -0.95 14.95
C GLY A 51 -9.67 0.11 16.03
N ARG A 52 -8.78 0.18 17.01
CA ARG A 52 -8.81 1.21 18.06
C ARG A 52 -8.05 2.48 17.68
N SER A 53 -7.57 2.57 16.45
CA SER A 53 -6.77 3.71 15.96
C SER A 53 -5.47 3.91 16.75
N GLU A 54 -4.92 2.84 17.30
CA GLU A 54 -3.65 2.86 18.05
C GLU A 54 -2.43 2.64 17.17
N GLY A 55 -2.64 2.32 15.89
CA GLY A 55 -1.59 2.11 14.92
C GLY A 55 -2.13 1.65 13.59
N CYS A 56 -1.25 1.25 12.70
CA CYS A 56 -1.62 0.67 11.41
C CYS A 56 -0.73 -0.53 11.10
N GLU A 57 -1.19 -1.37 10.17
CA GLU A 57 -0.40 -2.47 9.63
C GLU A 57 -0.25 -2.28 8.13
N VAL A 58 0.94 -2.56 7.62
CA VAL A 58 1.21 -2.49 6.19
C VAL A 58 1.80 -3.82 5.74
N TYR A 59 1.24 -4.38 4.69
CA TYR A 59 1.71 -5.60 4.05
C TYR A 59 2.11 -5.26 2.62
N ALA A 60 3.30 -5.70 2.20
CA ALA A 60 3.76 -5.45 0.85
C ALA A 60 4.34 -6.74 0.25
N VAL A 61 3.96 -7.01 -0.99
CA VAL A 61 4.50 -8.12 -1.77
C VAL A 61 5.08 -7.55 -3.05
N ALA A 62 6.33 -7.89 -3.34
CA ALA A 62 7.00 -7.43 -4.55
C ALA A 62 7.42 -8.63 -5.41
N LEU A 63 7.17 -8.52 -6.70
CA LEU A 63 7.71 -9.46 -7.68
C LEU A 63 9.00 -8.87 -8.24
N LEU A 64 10.07 -9.64 -8.16
CA LEU A 64 11.37 -9.23 -8.68
C LEU A 64 11.63 -9.95 -9.98
N GLY A 65 12.05 -9.20 -10.99
CA GLY A 65 12.52 -9.76 -12.25
C GLY A 65 14.02 -9.79 -12.27
N ARG A 66 14.56 -10.74 -13.05
CA ARG A 66 16.00 -10.81 -13.30
C ARG A 66 16.29 -10.16 -14.64
N GLU A 67 17.29 -9.29 -14.69
CA GLU A 67 17.77 -8.77 -15.96
C GLU A 67 18.51 -9.87 -16.70
N ALA A 68 18.28 -9.92 -18.00
CA ALA A 68 18.93 -10.90 -18.87
C ALA A 68 20.39 -10.50 -19.13
#